data_9dee01f34f9bcee653a8cd385c8494ad
#
_entry.id   9dee01f34f9bcee653a8cd385c8494ad
#
_cell.length_a   1.000
_cell.length_b   1.000
_cell.length_c   1.000
_cell.angle_alpha   90.00
_cell.angle_beta   90.00
_cell.angle_gamma   90.00
#
_symmetry.space_group_name_H-M   'P 1'
#
loop_
_entity.id
_entity.type
_entity.pdbx_description
1 polymer ?
#
loop_
_entity_poly.entity_id
_entity_poly.type
_entity_poly.pdbx_seq_one_letter_code
_entity_poly.pdbx_strand_id
1 'polypeptide(L)'
;MKNRKISLLFRVLPPFSIIFSLSFVLIASVFNAHYGAEIDLSFVGRAADSIEQGGKKLVGSASASIEDARSRLYVFAEEMSAEEPEAGVYEKINSEGAPEDQGSSSSVYDFMVGGNFVYLSQNDPRWRDLGFKDGDSIGIYGCGPASLAMIASTVTGRDINPYEAAEAMYQKGLYLPAQGSSHAIMTDGLAHFSVKSEGFYEYTPEAVISELKKGNYFVLLTKKGIFSKSTGHFIVLAGLDENGKVLIADSNSVSNSQKSWDIETVLSQAKHSASSGGPLWLIQGLAGM
;
A
#
# COMPACT_ATOMS: atom_id res chain seq x y z
N MET A 1 -23.79 -41.69 38.27
CA MET A 1 -24.50 -41.28 37.01
C MET A 1 -23.45 -41.06 35.93
N LYS A 2 -23.71 -41.60 34.74
CA LYS A 2 -22.73 -41.85 33.68
C LYS A 2 -22.15 -40.59 33.04
N ASN A 3 -20.79 -40.45 33.06
CA ASN A 3 -20.05 -39.51 32.22
C ASN A 3 -20.29 -39.80 30.75
N ARG A 4 -21.07 -38.96 30.09
CA ARG A 4 -21.15 -38.92 28.62
C ARG A 4 -19.99 -38.09 28.09
N LYS A 5 -19.04 -38.79 27.46
CA LYS A 5 -17.95 -38.18 26.69
C LYS A 5 -18.55 -37.36 25.54
N ILE A 6 -18.37 -36.04 25.60
CA ILE A 6 -18.62 -35.13 24.46
C ILE A 6 -17.37 -35.19 23.58
N SER A 7 -17.20 -36.25 22.81
CA SER A 7 -16.03 -36.45 21.95
C SER A 7 -16.33 -36.39 20.44
N LEU A 8 -17.53 -35.96 20.04
CA LEU A 8 -17.96 -36.18 18.64
C LEU A 8 -18.28 -34.91 17.81
N LEU A 9 -17.95 -33.71 18.28
CA LEU A 9 -18.37 -32.50 17.53
C LEU A 9 -17.25 -31.72 16.83
N PHE A 10 -15.98 -32.15 16.88
CA PHE A 10 -14.86 -31.37 16.38
C PHE A 10 -14.18 -31.88 15.11
N ARG A 11 -14.81 -32.76 14.35
CA ARG A 11 -14.17 -33.35 13.15
C ARG A 11 -14.47 -32.66 11.83
N VAL A 12 -15.43 -31.76 11.77
CA VAL A 12 -15.80 -31.10 10.50
C VAL A 12 -16.35 -29.68 10.76
N LEU A 13 -15.49 -28.71 11.07
CA LEU A 13 -15.90 -27.30 11.05
C LEU A 13 -14.78 -26.42 10.47
N PRO A 14 -15.12 -25.48 9.56
CA PRO A 14 -14.16 -24.55 8.96
C PRO A 14 -13.67 -23.46 9.96
N PRO A 15 -12.71 -22.60 9.59
CA PRO A 15 -11.92 -21.73 10.48
C PRO A 15 -12.69 -20.77 11.41
N PHE A 16 -13.99 -20.64 11.26
CA PHE A 16 -14.88 -19.96 12.24
C PHE A 16 -14.89 -20.61 13.62
N SER A 17 -14.38 -21.83 13.75
CA SER A 17 -14.36 -22.58 15.02
C SER A 17 -13.34 -22.05 16.05
N ILE A 18 -12.32 -21.31 15.65
CA ILE A 18 -11.26 -20.82 16.57
C ILE A 18 -11.79 -19.73 17.49
N ILE A 19 -12.57 -18.79 16.95
CA ILE A 19 -13.19 -17.69 17.75
C ILE A 19 -14.25 -18.30 18.67
N PHE A 20 -15.01 -19.28 18.19
CA PHE A 20 -16.01 -20.01 18.99
C PHE A 20 -15.37 -20.83 20.12
N SER A 21 -14.18 -21.43 19.86
CA SER A 21 -13.42 -22.20 20.85
C SER A 21 -12.87 -21.34 21.97
N LEU A 22 -12.35 -20.15 21.65
CA LEU A 22 -11.84 -19.18 22.66
C LEU A 22 -12.99 -18.63 23.51
N SER A 23 -14.14 -18.32 22.92
CA SER A 23 -15.34 -17.89 23.66
C SER A 23 -15.87 -19.01 24.56
N PHE A 24 -15.84 -20.26 24.10
CA PHE A 24 -16.30 -21.42 24.89
C PHE A 24 -15.38 -21.71 26.06
N VAL A 25 -14.05 -21.57 25.90
CA VAL A 25 -13.07 -21.71 26.99
C VAL A 25 -13.28 -20.63 28.03
N LEU A 26 -13.53 -19.39 27.62
CA LEU A 26 -13.80 -18.29 28.55
C LEU A 26 -15.09 -18.52 29.34
N ILE A 27 -16.16 -18.96 28.69
CA ILE A 27 -17.45 -19.29 29.31
C ILE A 27 -17.28 -20.47 30.26
N ALA A 28 -16.55 -21.52 29.85
CA ALA A 28 -16.29 -22.70 30.68
C ALA A 28 -15.48 -22.34 31.94
N SER A 29 -14.49 -21.43 31.80
CA SER A 29 -13.68 -20.96 32.95
C SER A 29 -14.51 -20.13 33.94
N VAL A 30 -15.41 -19.30 33.45
CA VAL A 30 -16.35 -18.54 34.33
C VAL A 30 -17.35 -19.47 34.99
N PHE A 31 -17.82 -20.48 34.31
CA PHE A 31 -18.77 -21.46 34.85
C PHE A 31 -18.10 -22.36 35.93
N ASN A 32 -16.86 -22.77 35.69
CA ASN A 32 -16.08 -23.53 36.68
C ASN A 32 -15.82 -22.73 37.95
N ALA A 33 -15.47 -21.44 37.82
CA ALA A 33 -15.25 -20.53 38.95
C ALA A 33 -16.55 -20.28 39.76
N HIS A 34 -17.72 -20.36 39.14
CA HIS A 34 -18.99 -20.03 39.78
C HIS A 34 -19.74 -21.26 40.34
N TYR A 35 -19.56 -22.44 39.71
CA TYR A 35 -20.35 -23.64 40.06
C TYR A 35 -19.50 -24.83 40.56
N GLY A 36 -18.17 -24.67 40.70
CA GLY A 36 -17.26 -25.71 41.24
C GLY A 36 -17.23 -27.00 40.43
N ALA A 37 -17.51 -26.96 39.13
CA ALA A 37 -17.49 -28.11 38.24
C ALA A 37 -16.08 -28.31 37.67
N GLU A 38 -15.40 -29.44 37.92
CA GLU A 38 -14.12 -29.77 37.29
C GLU A 38 -14.35 -30.05 35.77
N ILE A 39 -13.96 -29.12 34.92
CA ILE A 39 -13.92 -29.30 33.46
C ILE A 39 -12.49 -29.58 33.04
N ASP A 40 -12.24 -30.77 32.47
CA ASP A 40 -10.89 -31.12 31.96
C ASP A 40 -10.57 -30.29 30.72
N LEU A 41 -9.67 -29.32 30.87
CA LEU A 41 -9.20 -28.40 29.81
C LEU A 41 -7.88 -28.90 29.17
N SER A 42 -7.43 -30.10 29.44
CA SER A 42 -6.16 -30.67 28.91
C SER A 42 -6.14 -30.74 27.37
N PHE A 43 -7.32 -30.77 26.73
CA PHE A 43 -7.42 -30.71 25.26
C PHE A 43 -7.00 -29.33 24.68
N VAL A 44 -7.12 -28.25 25.46
CA VAL A 44 -6.77 -26.88 25.03
C VAL A 44 -5.26 -26.77 24.84
N GLY A 45 -4.48 -27.35 25.74
CA GLY A 45 -3.01 -27.41 25.61
C GLY A 45 -2.58 -28.17 24.34
N ARG A 46 -3.18 -29.35 24.09
CA ARG A 46 -2.88 -30.15 22.90
C ARG A 46 -3.35 -29.49 21.59
N ALA A 47 -4.41 -28.70 21.64
CA ALA A 47 -4.87 -27.93 20.49
C ALA A 47 -3.94 -26.73 20.23
N ALA A 48 -3.44 -26.06 21.28
CA ALA A 48 -2.46 -24.99 21.17
C ALA A 48 -1.14 -25.48 20.58
N ASP A 49 -0.64 -26.63 21.04
CA ASP A 49 0.60 -27.24 20.51
C ASP A 49 0.46 -27.65 19.03
N SER A 50 -0.72 -28.14 18.62
CA SER A 50 -1.03 -28.46 17.21
C SER A 50 -1.13 -27.20 16.35
N ILE A 51 -1.64 -26.11 16.90
CA ILE A 51 -1.71 -24.81 16.22
C ILE A 51 -0.32 -24.20 16.06
N GLU A 52 0.53 -24.33 17.07
CA GLU A 52 1.90 -23.83 17.00
C GLU A 52 2.77 -24.59 15.98
N GLN A 53 2.61 -25.90 15.86
CA GLN A 53 3.34 -26.74 14.88
C GLN A 53 2.78 -26.65 13.44
N GLY A 54 1.47 -26.48 13.29
CA GLY A 54 0.79 -26.30 11.99
C GLY A 54 0.64 -24.86 11.53
N GLY A 55 0.75 -23.92 12.47
CA GLY A 55 0.28 -22.54 12.31
C GLY A 55 1.14 -21.66 11.41
N LYS A 56 2.47 -21.91 11.33
CA LYS A 56 3.36 -21.05 10.52
C LYS A 56 3.05 -21.10 9.01
N LYS A 57 2.49 -22.18 8.51
CA LYS A 57 2.13 -22.36 7.11
C LYS A 57 0.68 -21.94 6.80
N LEU A 58 -0.24 -22.09 7.77
CA LEU A 58 -1.66 -21.71 7.63
C LEU A 58 -1.91 -20.24 7.93
N VAL A 59 -1.14 -19.63 8.84
CA VAL A 59 -1.25 -18.21 9.19
C VAL A 59 -0.85 -17.33 7.99
N GLY A 60 0.18 -17.70 7.22
CA GLY A 60 0.57 -16.97 6.01
C GLY A 60 -0.51 -16.94 4.93
N SER A 61 -1.18 -18.09 4.67
CA SER A 61 -2.24 -18.16 3.67
C SER A 61 -3.58 -17.59 4.17
N ALA A 62 -3.89 -17.73 5.45
CA ALA A 62 -5.09 -17.17 6.06
C ALA A 62 -4.98 -15.64 6.22
N SER A 63 -3.81 -15.11 6.59
CA SER A 63 -3.56 -13.67 6.59
C SER A 63 -3.73 -13.07 5.21
N ALA A 64 -3.17 -13.66 4.17
CA ALA A 64 -3.33 -13.19 2.79
C ALA A 64 -4.79 -13.21 2.34
N SER A 65 -5.54 -14.27 2.71
CA SER A 65 -6.96 -14.38 2.35
C SER A 65 -7.86 -13.43 3.14
N ILE A 66 -7.54 -13.16 4.41
CA ILE A 66 -8.25 -12.19 5.24
C ILE A 66 -7.94 -10.77 4.78
N GLU A 67 -6.70 -10.49 4.41
CA GLU A 67 -6.27 -9.21 3.87
C GLU A 67 -6.94 -8.93 2.51
N ASP A 68 -7.01 -9.94 1.62
CA ASP A 68 -7.74 -9.85 0.34
C ASP A 68 -9.25 -9.64 0.55
N ALA A 69 -9.87 -10.38 1.46
CA ALA A 69 -11.29 -10.20 1.80
C ALA A 69 -11.55 -8.84 2.43
N ARG A 70 -10.64 -8.35 3.28
CA ARG A 70 -10.69 -7.03 3.91
C ARG A 70 -10.52 -5.92 2.88
N SER A 71 -9.60 -6.08 1.92
CA SER A 71 -9.42 -5.15 0.80
C SER A 71 -10.69 -5.05 -0.04
N ARG A 72 -11.31 -6.19 -0.37
CA ARG A 72 -12.58 -6.22 -1.14
C ARG A 72 -13.75 -5.62 -0.36
N LEU A 73 -13.82 -5.83 0.95
CA LEU A 73 -14.84 -5.23 1.82
C LEU A 73 -14.61 -3.72 1.97
N TYR A 74 -13.37 -3.25 2.01
CA TYR A 74 -13.05 -1.83 2.06
C TYR A 74 -13.40 -1.13 0.75
N VAL A 75 -13.06 -1.72 -0.40
CA VAL A 75 -13.46 -1.21 -1.73
C VAL A 75 -14.99 -1.14 -1.81
N PHE A 76 -15.70 -2.19 -1.38
CA PHE A 76 -17.15 -2.23 -1.38
C PHE A 76 -17.79 -1.24 -0.39
N ALA A 77 -17.19 -1.04 0.80
CA ALA A 77 -17.67 -0.06 1.77
C ALA A 77 -17.37 1.39 1.33
N GLU A 78 -16.28 1.61 0.62
CA GLU A 78 -15.93 2.91 0.02
C GLU A 78 -16.85 3.23 -1.18
N GLU A 79 -17.24 2.20 -1.96
CA GLU A 79 -18.27 2.32 -3.01
C GLU A 79 -19.67 2.60 -2.44
N MET A 80 -20.01 2.03 -1.29
CA MET A 80 -21.31 2.23 -0.63
C MET A 80 -21.39 3.52 0.19
N SER A 81 -20.25 4.11 0.59
CA SER A 81 -20.19 5.38 1.34
C SER A 81 -19.84 6.58 0.44
N ALA A 82 -19.57 6.35 -0.83
CA ALA A 82 -19.51 7.41 -1.81
C ALA A 82 -20.94 7.93 -2.05
N GLU A 83 -21.35 8.94 -1.32
CA GLU A 83 -22.17 9.98 -1.92
C GLU A 83 -21.49 10.29 -3.25
N GLU A 84 -22.25 10.28 -4.35
CA GLU A 84 -21.74 10.56 -5.69
C GLU A 84 -20.75 11.72 -5.58
N PRO A 85 -19.49 11.58 -6.03
CA PRO A 85 -18.61 12.73 -6.07
C PRO A 85 -19.35 13.69 -6.99
N GLU A 86 -19.85 14.80 -6.44
CA GLU A 86 -20.15 15.95 -7.26
C GLU A 86 -18.97 16.05 -8.20
N ALA A 87 -19.23 15.97 -9.51
CA ALA A 87 -18.22 16.05 -10.54
C ALA A 87 -17.40 17.30 -10.23
N GLY A 88 -16.36 17.08 -9.43
CA GLY A 88 -15.54 18.13 -8.87
C GLY A 88 -14.99 18.82 -10.10
N VAL A 89 -15.44 20.03 -10.29
CA VAL A 89 -14.86 20.98 -11.21
C VAL A 89 -13.37 20.96 -10.91
N TYR A 90 -12.65 20.10 -11.63
CA TYR A 90 -11.22 20.26 -11.78
C TYR A 90 -11.09 21.57 -12.49
N GLU A 91 -10.89 22.65 -11.73
CA GLU A 91 -10.47 23.92 -12.32
C GLU A 91 -9.32 23.56 -13.23
N LYS A 92 -9.57 23.68 -14.53
CA LYS A 92 -8.55 23.73 -15.54
C LYS A 92 -7.55 24.74 -15.01
N ILE A 93 -6.45 24.27 -14.43
CA ILE A 93 -5.32 25.15 -14.13
C ILE A 93 -4.94 25.66 -15.50
N ASN A 94 -5.29 26.90 -15.75
CA ASN A 94 -5.01 27.59 -16.97
C ASN A 94 -3.55 27.37 -17.31
N SER A 95 -3.31 26.63 -18.37
CA SER A 95 -2.02 26.57 -19.05
C SER A 95 -1.81 27.86 -19.86
N GLU A 96 -1.95 28.99 -19.19
CA GLU A 96 -1.52 30.27 -19.75
C GLU A 96 -0.06 30.44 -19.38
N GLY A 97 0.84 30.19 -20.34
CA GLY A 97 2.24 30.51 -20.25
C GLY A 97 3.21 29.34 -20.44
N ALA A 98 2.87 28.30 -21.19
CA ALA A 98 3.91 27.42 -21.71
C ALA A 98 4.66 28.19 -22.83
N PRO A 99 5.99 28.43 -22.71
CA PRO A 99 6.74 28.97 -23.82
C PRO A 99 6.76 27.95 -24.95
N GLU A 100 6.47 28.40 -26.18
CA GLU A 100 6.67 27.60 -27.39
C GLU A 100 8.14 27.17 -27.49
N ASP A 101 8.35 25.86 -27.47
CA ASP A 101 9.68 25.24 -27.53
C ASP A 101 10.29 25.37 -28.92
N GLN A 102 11.41 26.08 -29.00
CA GLN A 102 12.35 25.97 -30.13
C GLN A 102 13.71 25.51 -29.62
N GLY A 103 13.94 24.18 -29.70
CA GLY A 103 15.27 23.61 -29.73
C GLY A 103 15.88 23.14 -28.41
N SER A 104 16.01 21.81 -28.26
CA SER A 104 16.84 21.14 -27.25
C SER A 104 16.51 21.49 -25.80
N SER A 105 15.27 21.31 -25.39
CA SER A 105 14.87 21.49 -24.01
C SER A 105 14.64 20.14 -23.33
N SER A 106 15.37 19.85 -22.27
CA SER A 106 14.95 18.82 -21.34
C SER A 106 13.54 19.20 -20.87
N SER A 107 12.58 18.31 -21.04
CA SER A 107 11.21 18.54 -20.60
C SER A 107 11.20 18.93 -19.12
N VAL A 108 10.30 19.83 -18.71
CA VAL A 108 10.10 20.18 -17.28
C VAL A 108 9.83 18.93 -16.42
N TYR A 109 9.50 17.79 -17.06
CA TYR A 109 9.27 16.51 -16.42
C TYR A 109 10.51 15.59 -16.40
N ASP A 110 11.60 15.94 -17.08
CA ASP A 110 12.81 15.10 -17.16
C ASP A 110 13.87 15.63 -16.19
N PHE A 111 13.84 15.16 -14.94
CA PHE A 111 14.85 15.48 -13.93
C PHE A 111 15.01 14.34 -12.91
N MET A 112 16.07 14.45 -12.11
CA MET A 112 16.35 13.51 -11.02
C MET A 112 16.12 14.20 -9.68
N VAL A 113 15.33 13.58 -8.80
CA VAL A 113 15.18 14.03 -7.41
C VAL A 113 16.45 13.64 -6.64
N GLY A 114 17.05 14.60 -5.95
CA GLY A 114 18.30 14.38 -5.23
C GLY A 114 19.48 13.94 -6.11
N GLY A 115 19.38 14.13 -7.42
CA GLY A 115 20.42 13.80 -8.40
C GLY A 115 20.51 12.32 -8.81
N ASN A 116 19.78 11.42 -8.18
CA ASN A 116 19.88 9.98 -8.44
C ASN A 116 18.54 9.22 -8.51
N PHE A 117 17.41 9.83 -8.14
CA PHE A 117 16.10 9.21 -8.21
C PHE A 117 15.32 9.71 -9.42
N VAL A 118 14.90 8.82 -10.31
CA VAL A 118 14.15 9.13 -11.54
C VAL A 118 12.80 9.76 -11.19
N TYR A 119 12.49 10.93 -11.75
CA TYR A 119 11.19 11.55 -11.64
C TYR A 119 10.37 11.33 -12.90
N LEU A 120 9.12 10.89 -12.74
CA LEU A 120 8.15 10.70 -13.81
C LEU A 120 6.81 11.30 -13.39
N SER A 121 6.40 12.37 -14.06
CA SER A 121 5.09 12.97 -13.78
C SER A 121 3.96 12.18 -14.44
N GLN A 122 2.89 11.90 -13.71
CA GLN A 122 1.67 11.34 -14.32
C GLN A 122 1.02 12.33 -15.31
N ASN A 123 1.34 13.62 -15.20
CA ASN A 123 0.81 14.68 -16.06
C ASN A 123 1.66 14.95 -17.30
N ASP A 124 2.72 14.18 -17.55
CA ASP A 124 3.56 14.31 -18.74
C ASP A 124 2.74 14.06 -20.01
N PRO A 125 2.76 14.97 -21.00
CA PRO A 125 2.02 14.83 -22.26
C PRO A 125 2.29 13.53 -23.01
N ARG A 126 3.44 12.88 -22.80
CA ARG A 126 3.79 11.60 -23.43
C ARG A 126 2.83 10.47 -23.08
N TRP A 127 2.18 10.50 -21.90
CA TRP A 127 1.30 9.43 -21.42
C TRP A 127 0.07 9.88 -20.64
N ARG A 128 -0.04 11.14 -20.23
CA ARG A 128 -1.11 11.60 -19.33
C ARG A 128 -2.52 11.30 -19.84
N ASP A 129 -2.73 11.37 -21.15
CA ASP A 129 -4.04 11.19 -21.77
C ASP A 129 -4.31 9.74 -22.20
N LEU A 130 -3.35 8.82 -21.96
CA LEU A 130 -3.50 7.39 -22.21
C LEU A 130 -4.25 6.69 -21.08
N GLY A 131 -5.08 5.71 -21.42
CA GLY A 131 -5.87 4.91 -20.48
C GLY A 131 -6.36 3.62 -21.13
N PHE A 132 -7.12 2.80 -20.39
CA PHE A 132 -7.54 1.46 -20.81
C PHE A 132 -9.05 1.36 -21.10
N LYS A 133 -9.82 2.40 -20.80
CA LYS A 133 -11.25 2.53 -21.13
C LYS A 133 -11.67 4.00 -21.12
N ASP A 134 -12.90 4.27 -21.55
CA ASP A 134 -13.48 5.61 -21.50
C ASP A 134 -13.48 6.16 -20.07
N GLY A 135 -13.05 7.40 -19.92
CA GLY A 135 -12.93 8.08 -18.63
C GLY A 135 -11.68 7.72 -17.81
N ASP A 136 -10.82 6.81 -18.30
CA ASP A 136 -9.52 6.49 -17.68
C ASP A 136 -8.40 7.33 -18.29
N SER A 137 -7.45 7.74 -17.47
CA SER A 137 -6.19 8.32 -17.93
C SER A 137 -5.11 8.26 -16.87
N ILE A 138 -3.85 8.15 -17.30
CA ILE A 138 -2.70 8.19 -16.40
C ILE A 138 -2.64 9.53 -15.65
N GLY A 139 -2.99 10.63 -16.29
CA GLY A 139 -3.00 11.96 -15.68
C GLY A 139 -3.94 12.07 -14.48
N ILE A 140 -5.04 11.32 -14.47
CA ILE A 140 -6.03 11.36 -13.37
C ILE A 140 -5.79 10.23 -12.36
N TYR A 141 -5.57 8.99 -12.84
CA TYR A 141 -5.57 7.78 -12.00
C TYR A 141 -4.20 7.14 -11.83
N GLY A 142 -3.15 7.69 -12.45
CA GLY A 142 -1.85 7.06 -12.62
C GLY A 142 -0.85 7.26 -11.48
N CYS A 143 -1.21 7.79 -10.31
CA CYS A 143 -0.24 8.02 -9.23
C CYS A 143 0.46 6.72 -8.77
N GLY A 144 -0.27 5.59 -8.71
CA GLY A 144 0.30 4.28 -8.38
C GLY A 144 1.30 3.79 -9.44
N PRO A 145 0.89 3.65 -10.72
CA PRO A 145 1.80 3.30 -11.80
C PRO A 145 3.00 4.24 -11.96
N ALA A 146 2.81 5.56 -11.81
CA ALA A 146 3.90 6.51 -11.89
C ALA A 146 4.91 6.34 -10.74
N SER A 147 4.44 6.16 -9.50
CA SER A 147 5.32 5.86 -8.37
C SER A 147 6.07 4.54 -8.57
N LEU A 148 5.39 3.50 -9.06
CA LEU A 148 6.00 2.22 -9.37
C LEU A 148 7.06 2.36 -10.48
N ALA A 149 6.75 3.08 -11.56
CA ALA A 149 7.68 3.32 -12.67
C ALA A 149 8.94 4.07 -12.22
N MET A 150 8.79 5.14 -11.44
CA MET A 150 9.90 5.89 -10.86
C MET A 150 10.83 5.00 -10.03
N ILE A 151 10.26 4.17 -9.14
CA ILE A 151 11.03 3.26 -8.29
C ILE A 151 11.71 2.18 -9.15
N ALA A 152 10.95 1.51 -10.02
CA ALA A 152 11.48 0.44 -10.84
C ALA A 152 12.60 0.94 -11.77
N SER A 153 12.44 2.11 -12.40
CA SER A 153 13.49 2.73 -13.22
C SER A 153 14.72 3.07 -12.41
N THR A 154 14.55 3.66 -11.22
CA THR A 154 15.67 4.01 -10.34
C THR A 154 16.45 2.79 -9.88
N VAL A 155 15.75 1.75 -9.40
CA VAL A 155 16.38 0.57 -8.79
C VAL A 155 16.98 -0.35 -9.84
N THR A 156 16.33 -0.52 -11.00
CA THR A 156 16.76 -1.48 -12.02
C THR A 156 17.63 -0.88 -13.11
N GLY A 157 17.67 0.44 -13.23
CA GLY A 157 18.33 1.15 -14.34
C GLY A 157 17.60 0.99 -15.68
N ARG A 158 16.39 0.43 -15.70
CA ARG A 158 15.56 0.27 -16.90
C ARG A 158 14.72 1.52 -17.12
N ASP A 159 14.49 1.86 -18.37
CA ASP A 159 13.53 2.92 -18.72
C ASP A 159 12.11 2.33 -18.74
N ILE A 160 11.33 2.65 -17.73
CA ILE A 160 9.95 2.17 -17.54
C ILE A 160 9.07 3.40 -17.36
N ASN A 161 8.18 3.67 -18.31
CA ASN A 161 7.28 4.81 -18.20
C ASN A 161 5.98 4.46 -17.43
N PRO A 162 5.24 5.47 -16.94
CA PRO A 162 4.00 5.25 -16.17
C PRO A 162 2.90 4.48 -16.93
N TYR A 163 2.81 4.60 -18.26
CA TYR A 163 1.80 3.87 -19.03
C TYR A 163 2.16 2.38 -19.15
N GLU A 164 3.43 2.05 -19.43
CA GLU A 164 3.91 0.66 -19.44
C GLU A 164 3.72 0.00 -18.06
N ALA A 165 4.03 0.73 -16.99
CA ALA A 165 3.78 0.26 -15.65
C ALA A 165 2.27 0.02 -15.39
N ALA A 166 1.42 0.92 -15.83
CA ALA A 166 -0.02 0.77 -15.70
C ALA A 166 -0.55 -0.41 -16.51
N GLU A 167 -0.05 -0.63 -17.73
CA GLU A 167 -0.42 -1.77 -18.58
C GLU A 167 -0.08 -3.10 -17.90
N ALA A 168 1.16 -3.24 -17.41
CA ALA A 168 1.58 -4.44 -16.67
C ALA A 168 0.72 -4.67 -15.42
N MET A 169 0.35 -3.61 -14.70
CA MET A 169 -0.47 -3.69 -13.50
C MET A 169 -1.96 -3.92 -13.82
N TYR A 170 -2.46 -3.42 -14.94
CA TYR A 170 -3.81 -3.71 -15.42
C TYR A 170 -4.00 -5.21 -15.70
N GLN A 171 -3.03 -5.83 -16.37
CA GLN A 171 -3.04 -7.28 -16.63
C GLN A 171 -3.03 -8.13 -15.35
N LYS A 172 -2.54 -7.57 -14.24
CA LYS A 172 -2.50 -8.23 -12.93
C LYS A 172 -3.68 -7.86 -12.02
N GLY A 173 -4.60 -6.99 -12.46
CA GLY A 173 -5.69 -6.48 -11.63
C GLY A 173 -5.23 -5.57 -10.48
N LEU A 174 -4.03 -4.99 -10.59
CA LEU A 174 -3.48 -4.05 -9.60
C LEU A 174 -3.69 -2.59 -9.99
N TYR A 175 -3.95 -2.30 -11.27
CA TYR A 175 -4.46 -1.02 -11.76
C TYR A 175 -5.90 -1.21 -12.23
N LEU A 176 -6.81 -0.41 -11.71
CA LEU A 176 -8.24 -0.45 -11.99
C LEU A 176 -8.60 0.80 -12.81
N PRO A 177 -8.88 0.67 -14.12
CA PRO A 177 -9.16 1.81 -14.99
C PRO A 177 -10.28 2.70 -14.46
N ALA A 178 -10.04 4.01 -14.44
CA ALA A 178 -10.92 5.06 -13.89
C ALA A 178 -11.23 4.93 -12.38
N GLN A 179 -10.42 4.17 -11.63
CA GLN A 179 -10.53 4.02 -10.17
C GLN A 179 -9.18 4.21 -9.48
N GLY A 180 -8.07 3.96 -10.18
CA GLY A 180 -6.71 4.06 -9.64
C GLY A 180 -6.08 2.70 -9.36
N SER A 181 -5.35 2.56 -8.28
CA SER A 181 -4.54 1.37 -8.01
C SER A 181 -4.90 0.70 -6.69
N SER A 182 -4.93 -0.64 -6.69
CA SER A 182 -4.86 -1.43 -5.46
C SER A 182 -3.59 -1.06 -4.68
N HIS A 183 -3.64 -1.06 -3.35
CA HIS A 183 -2.47 -0.81 -2.51
C HIS A 183 -1.37 -1.88 -2.69
N ALA A 184 -1.74 -3.08 -3.11
CA ALA A 184 -0.80 -4.17 -3.45
C ALA A 184 0.11 -3.84 -4.65
N ILE A 185 -0.14 -2.75 -5.39
CA ILE A 185 0.77 -2.26 -6.42
C ILE A 185 2.16 -1.93 -5.84
N MET A 186 2.25 -1.58 -4.55
CA MET A 186 3.51 -1.26 -3.87
C MET A 186 4.24 -2.49 -3.31
N THR A 187 3.63 -3.67 -3.35
CA THR A 187 4.25 -4.96 -3.02
C THR A 187 4.33 -5.85 -4.26
N ASP A 188 3.22 -6.42 -4.69
CA ASP A 188 3.17 -7.36 -5.81
C ASP A 188 3.51 -6.69 -7.15
N GLY A 189 3.17 -5.41 -7.30
CA GLY A 189 3.52 -4.61 -8.47
C GLY A 189 5.03 -4.39 -8.57
N LEU A 190 5.68 -3.96 -7.49
CA LEU A 190 7.13 -3.78 -7.46
C LEU A 190 7.89 -5.10 -7.61
N ALA A 191 7.39 -6.18 -7.01
CA ALA A 191 7.96 -7.53 -7.18
C ALA A 191 7.95 -7.98 -8.65
N HIS A 192 6.96 -7.59 -9.45
CA HIS A 192 6.94 -7.85 -10.89
C HIS A 192 8.16 -7.26 -11.61
N PHE A 193 8.65 -6.12 -11.16
CA PHE A 193 9.85 -5.46 -11.70
C PHE A 193 11.14 -5.86 -10.94
N SER A 194 11.10 -6.94 -10.15
CA SER A 194 12.25 -7.43 -9.36
C SER A 194 12.72 -6.44 -8.29
N VAL A 195 11.85 -5.57 -7.81
CA VAL A 195 12.13 -4.65 -6.72
C VAL A 195 11.61 -5.22 -5.41
N LYS A 196 12.45 -5.27 -4.37
CA LYS A 196 12.06 -5.71 -3.04
C LYS A 196 11.36 -4.59 -2.30
N SER A 197 10.15 -4.87 -1.80
CA SER A 197 9.35 -3.94 -1.00
C SER A 197 8.57 -4.68 0.07
N GLU A 198 8.34 -4.02 1.19
CA GLU A 198 7.54 -4.56 2.31
C GLU A 198 6.85 -3.42 3.07
N GLY A 199 5.77 -3.75 3.79
CA GLY A 199 5.13 -2.79 4.68
C GLY A 199 6.07 -2.38 5.82
N PHE A 200 6.13 -1.08 6.12
CA PHE A 200 6.95 -0.54 7.19
C PHE A 200 6.06 0.01 8.30
N TYR A 201 6.17 -0.55 9.49
CA TYR A 201 5.25 -0.28 10.61
C TYR A 201 5.85 0.64 11.70
N GLU A 202 7.13 0.96 11.62
CA GLU A 202 7.81 1.88 12.52
C GLU A 202 7.75 3.31 11.97
N TYR A 203 6.62 4.00 12.20
CA TYR A 203 6.33 5.32 11.62
C TYR A 203 7.00 6.48 12.35
N THR A 204 8.18 6.27 12.96
CA THR A 204 8.91 7.37 13.60
C THR A 204 9.81 8.10 12.61
N PRO A 205 9.99 9.42 12.75
CA PRO A 205 10.91 10.19 11.93
C PRO A 205 12.32 9.59 11.89
N GLU A 206 12.82 9.14 13.04
CA GLU A 206 14.16 8.57 13.20
C GLU A 206 14.32 7.27 12.41
N ALA A 207 13.34 6.38 12.48
CA ALA A 207 13.37 5.10 11.76
C ALA A 207 13.36 5.33 10.24
N VAL A 208 12.47 6.21 9.75
CA VAL A 208 12.39 6.53 8.32
C VAL A 208 13.66 7.21 7.83
N ILE A 209 14.19 8.20 8.56
CA ILE A 209 15.46 8.85 8.22
C ILE A 209 16.61 7.85 8.22
N SER A 210 16.64 6.92 9.17
CA SER A 210 17.66 5.87 9.21
C SER A 210 17.68 5.02 7.94
N GLU A 211 16.52 4.61 7.44
CA GLU A 211 16.43 3.84 6.20
C GLU A 211 16.78 4.66 4.96
N LEU A 212 16.33 5.92 4.88
CA LEU A 212 16.71 6.82 3.79
C LEU A 212 18.24 7.05 3.73
N LYS A 213 18.92 7.16 4.89
CA LYS A 213 20.39 7.26 4.96
C LYS A 213 21.13 6.03 4.48
N LYS A 214 20.51 4.85 4.51
CA LYS A 214 21.04 3.60 3.95
C LYS A 214 20.89 3.51 2.44
N GLY A 215 20.23 4.50 1.81
CA GLY A 215 19.92 4.49 0.38
C GLY A 215 18.64 3.74 0.02
N ASN A 216 17.84 3.35 1.01
CA ASN A 216 16.51 2.82 0.80
C ASN A 216 15.53 3.96 0.46
N TYR A 217 14.38 3.61 -0.13
CA TYR A 217 13.31 4.55 -0.44
C TYR A 217 12.04 4.15 0.31
N PHE A 218 11.04 5.05 0.31
CA PHE A 218 9.72 4.72 0.80
C PHE A 218 8.64 5.14 -0.19
N VAL A 219 7.53 4.43 -0.19
CA VAL A 219 6.26 4.93 -0.73
C VAL A 219 5.35 5.26 0.43
N LEU A 220 4.73 6.42 0.39
CA LEU A 220 3.70 6.84 1.34
C LEU A 220 2.38 7.02 0.61
N LEU A 221 1.34 6.33 1.08
CA LEU A 221 -0.04 6.61 0.69
C LEU A 221 -0.56 7.75 1.57
N THR A 222 -0.92 8.87 0.95
CA THR A 222 -1.37 10.07 1.65
C THR A 222 -2.89 10.14 1.70
N LYS A 223 -3.42 10.71 2.78
CA LYS A 223 -4.80 11.16 2.92
C LYS A 223 -5.01 12.50 2.21
N LYS A 224 -6.25 12.99 2.16
CA LYS A 224 -6.53 14.37 1.78
C LYS A 224 -5.75 15.35 2.66
N GLY A 225 -4.99 16.25 2.04
CA GLY A 225 -4.12 17.19 2.75
C GLY A 225 -3.17 17.92 1.82
N ILE A 226 -1.91 18.03 2.23
CA ILE A 226 -0.89 18.83 1.52
C ILE A 226 -0.57 18.26 0.13
N PHE A 227 -0.48 16.92 0.00
CA PHE A 227 -0.07 16.26 -1.23
C PHE A 227 -1.24 15.81 -2.11
N SER A 228 -2.48 15.82 -1.59
CA SER A 228 -3.65 15.40 -2.35
C SER A 228 -4.88 16.21 -1.97
N LYS A 229 -5.65 16.62 -2.96
CA LYS A 229 -6.98 17.23 -2.75
C LYS A 229 -8.08 16.17 -2.52
N SER A 230 -7.82 14.93 -2.91
CA SER A 230 -8.68 13.76 -2.71
C SER A 230 -8.08 12.80 -1.69
N THR A 231 -8.75 11.70 -1.41
CA THR A 231 -8.21 10.64 -0.54
C THR A 231 -7.43 9.62 -1.35
N GLY A 232 -6.21 9.30 -0.95
CA GLY A 232 -5.38 8.26 -1.57
C GLY A 232 -4.55 8.76 -2.74
N HIS A 233 -3.34 9.24 -2.44
CA HIS A 233 -2.33 9.60 -3.42
C HIS A 233 -0.98 9.02 -2.98
N PHE A 234 -0.27 8.38 -3.90
CA PHE A 234 1.06 7.82 -3.65
C PHE A 234 2.12 8.88 -3.94
N ILE A 235 3.03 9.07 -2.97
CA ILE A 235 4.28 9.83 -3.15
C ILE A 235 5.46 8.96 -2.76
N VAL A 236 6.63 9.20 -3.34
CA VAL A 236 7.87 8.48 -3.00
C VAL A 236 8.77 9.39 -2.16
N LEU A 237 9.28 8.88 -1.04
CA LEU A 237 10.37 9.49 -0.29
C LEU A 237 11.67 9.02 -0.94
N ALA A 238 12.30 9.92 -1.69
CA ALA A 238 13.39 9.62 -2.62
C ALA A 238 14.79 9.82 -2.02
N GLY A 239 14.88 10.31 -0.79
CA GLY A 239 16.16 10.53 -0.12
C GLY A 239 16.11 11.71 0.85
N LEU A 240 17.28 12.21 1.18
CA LEU A 240 17.47 13.38 2.06
C LEU A 240 18.31 14.44 1.37
N ASP A 241 18.04 15.71 1.65
CA ASP A 241 18.92 16.80 1.28
C ASP A 241 20.11 16.94 2.27
N GLU A 242 21.00 17.90 2.00
CA GLU A 242 22.16 18.18 2.85
C GLU A 242 21.81 18.61 4.28
N ASN A 243 20.59 19.09 4.51
CA ASN A 243 20.08 19.52 5.82
C ASN A 243 19.29 18.39 6.52
N GLY A 244 19.22 17.20 5.92
CA GLY A 244 18.47 16.05 6.45
C GLY A 244 16.95 16.13 6.26
N LYS A 245 16.46 17.06 5.42
CA LYS A 245 15.06 17.12 5.03
C LYS A 245 14.76 16.12 3.92
N VAL A 246 13.54 15.62 3.88
CA VAL A 246 13.11 14.60 2.92
C VAL A 246 12.91 15.20 1.54
N LEU A 247 13.51 14.57 0.55
CA LEU A 247 13.22 14.77 -0.86
C LEU A 247 12.11 13.82 -1.27
N ILE A 248 11.07 14.32 -1.93
CA ILE A 248 9.96 13.51 -2.40
C ILE A 248 9.86 13.52 -3.92
N ALA A 249 9.33 12.44 -4.49
CA ALA A 249 8.89 12.38 -5.87
C ALA A 249 7.36 12.24 -5.87
N ASP A 250 6.68 13.33 -6.15
CA ASP A 250 5.23 13.45 -6.25
C ASP A 250 4.85 13.49 -7.73
N SER A 251 4.34 12.38 -8.26
CA SER A 251 4.01 12.25 -9.68
C SER A 251 2.97 13.27 -10.18
N ASN A 252 2.20 13.85 -9.26
CA ASN A 252 1.17 14.84 -9.58
C ASN A 252 1.66 16.29 -9.39
N SER A 253 2.87 16.51 -8.88
CA SER A 253 3.38 17.85 -8.59
C SER A 253 4.89 17.97 -8.73
N VAL A 254 5.32 18.55 -9.85
CA VAL A 254 6.73 18.94 -10.07
C VAL A 254 7.22 19.84 -8.94
N SER A 255 6.42 20.84 -8.55
CA SER A 255 6.81 21.81 -7.51
C SER A 255 7.01 21.17 -6.13
N ASN A 256 6.29 20.11 -5.80
CA ASN A 256 6.52 19.34 -4.58
C ASN A 256 7.82 18.54 -4.65
N SER A 257 8.17 18.05 -5.84
CA SER A 257 9.35 17.22 -6.08
C SER A 257 10.65 18.03 -6.23
N GLN A 258 10.56 19.35 -6.37
CA GLN A 258 11.70 20.26 -6.49
C GLN A 258 12.10 20.93 -5.17
N LYS A 259 11.48 20.55 -4.06
CA LYS A 259 11.80 21.10 -2.72
C LYS A 259 11.91 19.98 -1.70
N SER A 260 12.61 20.27 -0.61
CA SER A 260 12.71 19.36 0.53
C SER A 260 11.61 19.64 1.57
N TRP A 261 11.30 18.61 2.35
CA TRP A 261 10.19 18.58 3.28
C TRP A 261 10.65 18.15 4.67
N ASP A 262 9.97 18.67 5.68
CA ASP A 262 10.09 18.19 7.04
C ASP A 262 9.47 16.79 7.14
N ILE A 263 10.19 15.82 7.74
CA ILE A 263 9.73 14.43 7.83
C ILE A 263 8.43 14.29 8.64
N GLU A 264 8.27 15.07 9.71
CA GLU A 264 7.06 15.03 10.53
C GLU A 264 5.86 15.51 9.74
N THR A 265 6.04 16.56 8.94
CA THR A 265 5.02 17.06 8.00
C THR A 265 4.62 15.98 7.01
N VAL A 266 5.59 15.29 6.39
CA VAL A 266 5.31 14.21 5.43
C VAL A 266 4.57 13.06 6.08
N LEU A 267 5.05 12.53 7.20
CA LEU A 267 4.44 11.40 7.90
C LEU A 267 3.04 11.73 8.45
N SER A 268 2.78 12.98 8.81
CA SER A 268 1.45 13.43 9.24
C SER A 268 0.38 13.28 8.16
N GLN A 269 0.77 13.14 6.90
CA GLN A 269 -0.15 12.97 5.76
C GLN A 269 -0.51 11.50 5.49
N ALA A 270 -0.01 10.55 6.25
CA ALA A 270 -0.26 9.13 6.08
C ALA A 270 -1.77 8.79 6.12
N LYS A 271 -2.22 7.95 5.17
CA LYS A 271 -3.58 7.38 5.16
C LYS A 271 -3.57 6.04 5.91
N HIS A 272 -3.79 6.07 7.22
CA HIS A 272 -3.69 4.89 8.09
C HIS A 272 -4.69 3.77 7.78
N SER A 273 -5.70 4.00 6.93
CA SER A 273 -6.62 2.97 6.45
C SER A 273 -6.11 2.19 5.24
N ALA A 274 -4.83 2.33 4.89
CA ALA A 274 -4.22 1.57 3.80
C ALA A 274 -4.16 0.07 4.10
N SER A 275 -4.28 -0.75 3.03
CA SER A 275 -4.10 -2.20 3.07
C SER A 275 -2.72 -2.61 2.54
N SER A 276 -2.48 -3.92 2.41
CA SER A 276 -1.26 -4.49 1.79
C SER A 276 0.04 -3.95 2.38
N GLY A 277 0.08 -3.80 3.71
CA GLY A 277 1.26 -3.31 4.44
C GLY A 277 1.43 -1.80 4.51
N GLY A 278 0.53 -1.01 3.88
CA GLY A 278 0.59 0.45 3.95
C GLY A 278 0.16 1.05 5.30
N PRO A 279 0.23 2.35 5.41
CA PRO A 279 0.40 3.39 4.38
C PRO A 279 1.85 3.67 3.98
N LEU A 280 2.84 3.06 4.61
CA LEU A 280 4.26 3.26 4.35
C LEU A 280 4.91 1.94 3.93
N TRP A 281 5.55 1.91 2.76
CA TRP A 281 6.28 0.74 2.26
C TRP A 281 7.75 1.07 2.11
N LEU A 282 8.61 0.21 2.66
CA LEU A 282 10.06 0.28 2.52
C LEU A 282 10.49 -0.39 1.21
N ILE A 283 11.34 0.27 0.46
CA ILE A 283 11.91 -0.18 -0.81
C ILE A 283 13.40 -0.41 -0.61
N GLN A 284 13.86 -1.65 -0.75
CA GLN A 284 15.22 -2.08 -0.37
C GLN A 284 16.14 -2.42 -1.56
N GLY A 285 15.79 -2.02 -2.78
CA GLY A 285 16.58 -2.32 -3.97
C GLY A 285 16.12 -3.58 -4.72
N LEU A 286 17.03 -4.27 -5.40
CA LEU A 286 16.72 -5.45 -6.19
C LEU A 286 16.40 -6.66 -5.32
N ALA A 287 15.37 -7.42 -5.70
CA ALA A 287 15.04 -8.68 -5.08
C ALA A 287 16.11 -9.73 -5.42
N GLY A 288 16.77 -10.32 -4.42
CA GLY A 288 17.72 -11.42 -4.59
C GLY A 288 19.20 -11.02 -4.64
N MET A 289 19.54 -9.77 -4.31
CA MET A 289 20.92 -9.37 -3.97
C MET A 289 21.17 -9.42 -2.48
#